data_686cb3614ddbcac0fb007bd9db1e2c4a
#
_entry.id   686cb3614ddbcac0fb007bd9db1e2c4a
#
_cell.length_a   1.000
_cell.length_b   1.000
_cell.length_c   1.000
_cell.angle_alpha   90.00
_cell.angle_beta   90.00
_cell.angle_gamma   90.00
#
_symmetry.space_group_name_H-M   'P 1'
#
loop_
_entity.id
_entity.type
_entity.pdbx_description
1 polymer ?
#
loop_
_entity_poly.entity_id
_entity_poly.type
_entity_poly.pdbx_seq_one_letter_code
_entity_poly.pdbx_strand_id
1 'polypeptide(L)'
;GKAAGSVLQKANDNLNDNSFKAAKMRAMSQRKSLLEQEQAFLVCGVSGNPGDGKTGTCLDCRSDDELDSHWIFVLDYDEGAEPTWRQHWSSDEKVVIFNPYVYNEDMTVDYEKTADMSRFFMAMVNEAIETGKIEYEDEVVEVEAVKAIIFDGLDSWLDTTNMIARLNHIKGGDPRQADKVKMVPTQWYARNAMYKRLFQAALQLKCHKFFITHMKEVHDGFEIVGTKPDWEKSTTAKLYQYIEMSREERGKSLKLYATVKKSKTNAENLGQKFLIMENEGGKVTWHGLPQIKDGTL
;
A
#
# COMPACT_ATOMS: atom_id res chain seq x y z
N GLY A 1 6.81 4.22 -56.28
CA GLY A 1 7.52 4.32 -54.98
C GLY A 1 7.25 5.64 -54.23
N LYS A 2 6.79 6.72 -54.87
CA LYS A 2 6.56 8.03 -54.19
C LYS A 2 5.21 8.17 -53.50
N ALA A 3 4.18 7.38 -53.87
CA ALA A 3 2.84 7.49 -53.29
C ALA A 3 2.73 6.78 -51.92
N ALA A 4 3.44 5.66 -51.71
CA ALA A 4 3.39 4.92 -50.44
C ALA A 4 4.08 5.66 -49.29
N GLY A 5 5.17 6.44 -49.58
CA GLY A 5 5.87 7.24 -48.57
C GLY A 5 5.03 8.40 -48.03
N SER A 6 4.21 9.02 -48.87
CA SER A 6 3.34 10.15 -48.48
C SER A 6 2.14 9.72 -47.61
N VAL A 7 1.64 8.51 -47.78
CA VAL A 7 0.54 7.94 -46.99
C VAL A 7 1.01 7.56 -45.61
N LEU A 8 2.20 6.94 -45.51
CA LEU A 8 2.81 6.59 -44.23
C LEU A 8 3.22 7.83 -43.43
N GLN A 9 3.71 8.88 -44.09
CA GLN A 9 4.05 10.13 -43.42
C GLN A 9 2.80 10.83 -42.87
N LYS A 10 1.71 10.93 -43.66
CA LYS A 10 0.43 11.46 -43.20
C LYS A 10 -0.20 10.65 -42.07
N ALA A 11 -0.09 9.31 -42.08
CA ALA A 11 -0.56 8.47 -41.02
C ALA A 11 0.24 8.68 -39.72
N ASN A 12 1.57 8.83 -39.80
CA ASN A 12 2.42 9.17 -38.68
C ASN A 12 2.16 10.57 -38.12
N ASP A 13 1.95 11.56 -39.00
CA ASP A 13 1.64 12.93 -38.58
C ASP A 13 0.28 12.98 -37.85
N ASN A 14 -0.74 12.26 -38.36
CA ASN A 14 -2.05 12.14 -37.69
C ASN A 14 -1.99 11.39 -36.35
N LEU A 15 -1.16 10.35 -36.23
CA LEU A 15 -0.93 9.63 -34.96
C LEU A 15 -0.24 10.53 -33.93
N ASN A 16 0.76 11.31 -34.37
CA ASN A 16 1.47 12.26 -33.51
C ASN A 16 0.55 13.40 -33.07
N ASP A 17 -0.31 13.95 -33.95
CA ASP A 17 -1.25 15.03 -33.61
C ASP A 17 -2.33 14.54 -32.63
N ASN A 18 -2.88 13.33 -32.82
CA ASN A 18 -3.84 12.74 -31.90
C ASN A 18 -3.19 12.41 -30.52
N SER A 19 -1.97 11.91 -30.49
CA SER A 19 -1.24 11.63 -29.24
C SER A 19 -0.91 12.92 -28.48
N PHE A 20 -0.53 13.98 -29.18
CA PHE A 20 -0.26 15.28 -28.58
C PHE A 20 -1.54 15.95 -28.06
N LYS A 21 -2.65 15.85 -28.80
CA LYS A 21 -3.97 16.33 -28.36
C LYS A 21 -4.43 15.56 -27.10
N ALA A 22 -4.30 14.23 -27.09
CA ALA A 22 -4.61 13.40 -25.93
C ALA A 22 -3.77 13.77 -24.72
N ALA A 23 -2.46 14.01 -24.91
CA ALA A 23 -1.58 14.44 -23.84
C ALA A 23 -1.98 15.81 -23.26
N LYS A 24 -2.33 16.77 -24.11
CA LYS A 24 -2.86 18.08 -23.67
C LYS A 24 -4.15 17.94 -22.87
N MET A 25 -5.11 17.16 -23.38
CA MET A 25 -6.38 16.93 -22.69
C MET A 25 -6.16 16.30 -21.31
N ARG A 26 -5.30 15.30 -21.22
CA ARG A 26 -4.96 14.65 -19.96
C ARG A 26 -4.28 15.62 -18.99
N ALA A 27 -3.31 16.40 -19.46
CA ALA A 27 -2.61 17.38 -18.62
C ALA A 27 -3.57 18.44 -18.06
N MET A 28 -4.49 18.93 -18.89
CA MET A 28 -5.47 19.94 -18.46
C MET A 28 -6.53 19.37 -17.53
N SER A 29 -6.97 18.12 -17.76
CA SER A 29 -7.87 17.40 -16.84
C SER A 29 -7.21 17.18 -15.48
N GLN A 30 -5.94 16.74 -15.47
CA GLN A 30 -5.18 16.59 -14.23
C GLN A 30 -5.01 17.93 -13.48
N ARG A 31 -4.70 19.02 -14.21
CA ARG A 31 -4.62 20.35 -13.62
C ARG A 31 -5.95 20.76 -12.97
N LYS A 32 -7.07 20.54 -13.66
CA LYS A 32 -8.41 20.84 -13.12
C LYS A 32 -8.66 20.05 -11.83
N SER A 33 -8.40 18.73 -11.85
CA SER A 33 -8.54 17.88 -10.67
C SER A 33 -7.68 18.34 -9.50
N LEU A 34 -6.43 18.77 -9.76
CA LEU A 34 -5.54 19.30 -8.70
C LEU A 34 -6.06 20.61 -8.09
N LEU A 35 -6.73 21.46 -8.88
CA LEU A 35 -7.30 22.72 -8.39
C LEU A 35 -8.61 22.53 -7.62
N GLU A 36 -9.33 21.46 -7.91
CA GLU A 36 -10.58 21.09 -7.25
C GLU A 36 -10.32 20.28 -5.95
N GLN A 37 -9.13 19.73 -5.80
CA GLN A 37 -8.75 18.93 -4.64
C GLN A 37 -8.17 19.86 -3.55
N GLU A 38 -8.87 19.97 -2.43
CA GLU A 38 -8.44 20.81 -1.30
C GLU A 38 -7.12 20.34 -0.69
N GLN A 39 -6.89 19.02 -0.63
CA GLN A 39 -5.67 18.42 -0.10
C GLN A 39 -5.17 17.26 -0.97
N ALA A 40 -3.86 17.07 -1.01
CA ALA A 40 -3.27 15.90 -1.63
C ALA A 40 -3.54 14.63 -0.80
N PHE A 41 -3.83 13.51 -1.48
CA PHE A 41 -3.93 12.22 -0.80
C PHE A 41 -2.59 11.83 -0.16
N LEU A 42 -2.66 11.31 1.05
CA LEU A 42 -1.49 10.74 1.71
C LEU A 42 -0.96 9.54 0.92
N VAL A 43 0.36 9.47 0.81
CA VAL A 43 1.12 8.31 0.30
C VAL A 43 2.13 7.98 1.39
N CYS A 44 1.65 7.33 2.43
CA CYS A 44 2.35 7.17 3.68
C CYS A 44 2.90 5.75 3.85
N GLY A 45 4.19 5.64 4.11
CA GLY A 45 4.80 4.42 4.61
C GLY A 45 4.72 4.35 6.14
N VAL A 46 4.44 3.17 6.66
CA VAL A 46 4.37 2.92 8.09
C VAL A 46 5.22 1.71 8.42
N SER A 47 6.28 1.90 9.20
CA SER A 47 7.14 0.79 9.63
C SER A 47 7.19 0.67 11.14
N GLY A 48 7.58 -0.48 11.62
CA GLY A 48 7.74 -0.78 13.06
C GLY A 48 7.87 -2.28 13.28
N ASN A 49 8.19 -2.68 14.50
CA ASN A 49 8.23 -4.08 14.85
C ASN A 49 6.81 -4.67 15.01
N PRO A 50 6.65 -6.01 15.05
CA PRO A 50 5.37 -6.62 15.39
C PRO A 50 4.85 -6.09 16.73
N GLY A 51 3.55 -5.72 16.77
CA GLY A 51 2.90 -5.19 17.97
C GLY A 51 3.11 -3.68 18.24
N ASP A 52 3.78 -2.94 17.35
CA ASP A 52 3.98 -1.49 17.49
C ASP A 52 2.75 -0.65 17.09
N GLY A 53 1.62 -1.29 16.76
CA GLY A 53 0.35 -0.60 16.48
C GLY A 53 0.19 -0.02 15.08
N LYS A 54 1.00 -0.47 14.10
CA LYS A 54 0.98 0.00 12.71
C LYS A 54 -0.41 -0.06 12.08
N THR A 55 -0.99 -1.25 12.07
CA THR A 55 -2.31 -1.52 11.47
C THR A 55 -3.41 -0.71 12.14
N GLY A 56 -3.44 -0.68 13.47
CA GLY A 56 -4.41 0.11 14.24
C GLY A 56 -4.32 1.60 13.92
N THR A 57 -3.11 2.15 13.81
CA THR A 57 -2.91 3.56 13.45
C THR A 57 -3.48 3.88 12.06
N CYS A 58 -3.34 2.96 11.10
CA CYS A 58 -3.89 3.15 9.75
C CYS A 58 -5.41 2.96 9.70
N LEU A 59 -5.98 2.03 10.48
CA LEU A 59 -7.42 1.82 10.59
C LEU A 59 -8.13 3.02 11.23
N ASP A 60 -7.46 3.76 12.10
CA ASP A 60 -7.96 4.98 12.75
C ASP A 60 -7.77 6.24 11.88
N CYS A 61 -7.83 6.13 10.56
CA CYS A 61 -7.56 7.24 9.64
C CYS A 61 -8.76 8.14 9.32
N ARG A 62 -9.95 7.83 9.84
CA ARG A 62 -11.17 8.62 9.66
C ARG A 62 -11.41 9.54 10.84
N SER A 63 -11.95 10.73 10.57
CA SER A 63 -12.55 11.61 11.58
C SER A 63 -13.94 11.08 11.99
N ASP A 64 -14.49 11.60 13.08
CA ASP A 64 -15.77 11.12 13.61
C ASP A 64 -16.93 11.33 12.62
N ASP A 65 -16.92 12.38 11.82
CA ASP A 65 -17.90 12.68 10.77
C ASP A 65 -17.75 11.80 9.51
N GLU A 66 -16.63 11.13 9.36
CA GLU A 66 -16.36 10.22 8.23
C GLU A 66 -16.74 8.75 8.53
N LEU A 67 -16.97 8.39 9.81
CA LEU A 67 -17.18 6.99 10.21
C LEU A 67 -18.39 6.35 9.51
N ASP A 68 -19.46 7.10 9.31
CA ASP A 68 -20.71 6.59 8.74
C ASP A 68 -20.72 6.62 7.18
N SER A 69 -19.75 7.26 6.54
CA SER A 69 -19.78 7.50 5.08
C SER A 69 -18.54 7.00 4.34
N HIS A 70 -17.37 6.99 4.98
CA HIS A 70 -16.10 6.70 4.33
C HIS A 70 -15.64 5.27 4.59
N TRP A 71 -15.27 4.57 3.52
CA TRP A 71 -14.81 3.18 3.54
C TRP A 71 -13.29 3.09 3.63
N ILE A 72 -12.81 2.05 4.32
CA ILE A 72 -11.40 1.64 4.35
C ILE A 72 -11.29 0.27 3.73
N PHE A 73 -10.35 0.10 2.80
CA PHE A 73 -10.02 -1.17 2.19
C PHE A 73 -8.63 -1.62 2.63
N VAL A 74 -8.51 -2.85 3.10
CA VAL A 74 -7.25 -3.42 3.60
C VAL A 74 -6.88 -4.62 2.77
N LEU A 75 -5.72 -4.55 2.13
CA LEU A 75 -5.06 -5.69 1.49
C LEU A 75 -4.08 -6.29 2.50
N ASP A 76 -4.52 -7.35 3.18
CA ASP A 76 -3.88 -7.93 4.36
C ASP A 76 -3.03 -9.15 4.00
N TYR A 77 -1.74 -8.95 3.80
CA TYR A 77 -0.78 -10.03 3.58
C TYR A 77 -0.27 -10.66 4.89
N ASP A 78 -0.34 -9.93 6.01
CA ASP A 78 0.21 -10.37 7.29
C ASP A 78 -0.81 -11.10 8.15
N GLU A 79 -2.08 -11.16 7.69
CA GLU A 79 -3.21 -11.75 8.43
C GLU A 79 -3.42 -11.10 9.82
N GLY A 80 -2.92 -9.87 9.98
CA GLY A 80 -2.94 -9.13 11.24
C GLY A 80 -4.04 -8.07 11.33
N ALA A 81 -4.65 -7.69 10.22
CA ALA A 81 -5.63 -6.62 10.19
C ALA A 81 -6.96 -7.03 10.84
N GLU A 82 -7.46 -8.23 10.56
CA GLU A 82 -8.72 -8.71 11.14
C GLU A 82 -8.69 -8.80 12.67
N PRO A 83 -7.69 -9.42 13.33
CA PRO A 83 -7.59 -9.42 14.79
C PRO A 83 -7.54 -8.00 15.38
N THR A 84 -6.81 -7.09 14.74
CA THR A 84 -6.71 -5.69 15.17
C THR A 84 -8.06 -4.97 15.05
N TRP A 85 -8.75 -5.15 13.92
CA TRP A 85 -10.09 -4.60 13.70
C TRP A 85 -11.11 -5.14 14.72
N ARG A 86 -11.13 -6.46 14.96
CA ARG A 86 -12.04 -7.08 15.96
C ARG A 86 -11.84 -6.53 17.35
N GLN A 87 -10.64 -6.19 17.72
CA GLN A 87 -10.32 -5.71 19.07
C GLN A 87 -10.84 -4.29 19.32
N HIS A 88 -10.78 -3.40 18.30
CA HIS A 88 -10.99 -1.97 18.51
C HIS A 88 -12.11 -1.36 17.64
N TRP A 89 -12.45 -1.98 16.50
CA TRP A 89 -13.38 -1.43 15.50
C TRP A 89 -14.42 -2.43 15.01
N SER A 90 -14.74 -3.47 15.78
CA SER A 90 -15.60 -4.59 15.36
C SER A 90 -17.04 -4.20 14.99
N SER A 91 -17.52 -3.01 15.38
CA SER A 91 -18.80 -2.46 14.97
C SER A 91 -18.75 -1.64 13.69
N ASP A 92 -17.57 -1.46 13.10
CA ASP A 92 -17.37 -0.66 11.92
C ASP A 92 -17.61 -1.51 10.66
N GLU A 93 -18.75 -1.32 10.03
CA GLU A 93 -19.17 -2.07 8.84
C GLU A 93 -18.52 -1.54 7.54
N LYS A 94 -17.81 -0.39 7.60
CA LYS A 94 -17.20 0.25 6.43
C LYS A 94 -15.69 -0.07 6.31
N VAL A 95 -15.27 -1.19 6.87
CA VAL A 95 -13.91 -1.72 6.72
C VAL A 95 -13.97 -3.06 6.00
N VAL A 96 -13.32 -3.13 4.83
CA VAL A 96 -13.17 -4.35 4.04
C VAL A 96 -11.75 -4.86 4.21
N ILE A 97 -11.59 -6.05 4.79
CA ILE A 97 -10.29 -6.71 4.96
C ILE A 97 -10.22 -7.89 4.00
N PHE A 98 -9.22 -7.92 3.16
CA PHE A 98 -9.04 -8.93 2.13
C PHE A 98 -7.64 -9.55 2.20
N ASN A 99 -7.61 -10.87 2.47
CA ASN A 99 -6.39 -11.66 2.36
C ASN A 99 -6.23 -12.15 0.90
N PRO A 100 -5.14 -11.78 0.19
CA PRO A 100 -4.96 -12.11 -1.22
C PRO A 100 -4.41 -13.52 -1.47
N TYR A 101 -3.98 -14.26 -0.43
CA TYR A 101 -3.33 -15.54 -0.61
C TYR A 101 -4.24 -16.60 -1.23
N VAL A 102 -3.74 -17.23 -2.28
CA VAL A 102 -4.35 -18.37 -2.94
C VAL A 102 -3.48 -19.59 -2.67
N TYR A 103 -4.11 -20.68 -2.26
CA TYR A 103 -3.42 -21.92 -1.95
C TYR A 103 -3.71 -22.99 -3.00
N ASN A 104 -2.70 -23.78 -3.32
CA ASN A 104 -2.84 -25.01 -4.09
C ASN A 104 -3.46 -26.12 -3.25
N GLU A 105 -3.82 -27.26 -3.88
CA GLU A 105 -4.39 -28.42 -3.17
C GLU A 105 -3.46 -29.00 -2.09
N ASP A 106 -2.16 -28.85 -2.25
CA ASP A 106 -1.13 -29.27 -1.28
C ASP A 106 -0.83 -28.23 -0.20
N MET A 107 -1.66 -27.19 -0.09
CA MET A 107 -1.51 -26.07 0.87
C MET A 107 -0.29 -25.18 0.64
N THR A 108 0.40 -25.31 -0.49
CA THR A 108 1.43 -24.34 -0.88
C THR A 108 0.80 -23.07 -1.48
N VAL A 109 1.45 -21.93 -1.32
CA VAL A 109 0.97 -20.67 -1.88
C VAL A 109 1.15 -20.64 -3.39
N ASP A 110 0.07 -20.33 -4.12
CA ASP A 110 0.13 -19.94 -5.53
C ASP A 110 0.44 -18.45 -5.63
N TYR A 111 1.72 -18.12 -5.71
CA TYR A 111 2.17 -16.73 -5.70
C TYR A 111 1.70 -15.91 -6.89
N GLU A 112 1.54 -16.51 -8.06
CA GLU A 112 1.04 -15.80 -9.26
C GLU A 112 -0.43 -15.44 -9.10
N LYS A 113 -1.26 -16.38 -8.65
CA LYS A 113 -2.67 -16.08 -8.35
C LYS A 113 -2.82 -15.10 -7.19
N THR A 114 -1.97 -15.18 -6.15
CA THR A 114 -1.93 -14.21 -5.06
C THR A 114 -1.67 -12.79 -5.59
N ALA A 115 -0.72 -12.64 -6.51
CA ALA A 115 -0.44 -11.37 -7.16
C ALA A 115 -1.62 -10.88 -8.01
N ASP A 116 -2.32 -11.79 -8.71
CA ASP A 116 -3.53 -11.46 -9.47
C ASP A 116 -4.67 -11.00 -8.56
N MET A 117 -4.92 -11.71 -7.46
CA MET A 117 -5.95 -11.33 -6.48
C MET A 117 -5.68 -9.95 -5.89
N SER A 118 -4.41 -9.61 -5.63
CA SER A 118 -4.04 -8.27 -5.17
C SER A 118 -4.37 -7.18 -6.20
N ARG A 119 -4.15 -7.45 -7.48
CA ARG A 119 -4.51 -6.53 -8.57
C ARG A 119 -6.02 -6.39 -8.74
N PHE A 120 -6.76 -7.50 -8.64
CA PHE A 120 -8.22 -7.48 -8.72
C PHE A 120 -8.84 -6.72 -7.55
N PHE A 121 -8.31 -6.88 -6.34
CA PHE A 121 -8.76 -6.10 -5.20
C PHE A 121 -8.56 -4.59 -5.42
N MET A 122 -7.40 -4.17 -5.91
CA MET A 122 -7.17 -2.76 -6.24
C MET A 122 -8.10 -2.27 -7.37
N ALA A 123 -8.41 -3.11 -8.36
CA ALA A 123 -9.36 -2.77 -9.41
C ALA A 123 -10.77 -2.55 -8.84
N MET A 124 -11.20 -3.41 -7.90
CA MET A 124 -12.47 -3.25 -7.17
C MET A 124 -12.49 -1.94 -6.36
N VAL A 125 -11.41 -1.61 -5.66
CA VAL A 125 -11.32 -0.32 -4.93
C VAL A 125 -11.41 0.87 -5.89
N ASN A 126 -10.75 0.78 -7.06
CA ASN A 126 -10.87 1.83 -8.07
C ASN A 126 -12.29 1.95 -8.62
N GLU A 127 -12.98 0.84 -8.84
CA GLU A 127 -14.39 0.82 -9.25
C GLU A 127 -15.27 1.49 -8.20
N ALA A 128 -15.08 1.17 -6.92
CA ALA A 128 -15.79 1.81 -5.82
C ALA A 128 -15.57 3.33 -5.79
N ILE A 129 -14.34 3.80 -6.04
CA ILE A 129 -14.02 5.23 -6.12
C ILE A 129 -14.72 5.92 -7.31
N GLU A 130 -14.74 5.27 -8.48
CA GLU A 130 -15.25 5.87 -9.71
C GLU A 130 -16.78 5.80 -9.82
N THR A 131 -17.39 4.73 -9.27
CA THR A 131 -18.84 4.47 -9.44
C THR A 131 -19.66 4.71 -8.17
N GLY A 132 -19.03 4.77 -7.00
CA GLY A 132 -19.71 4.86 -5.71
C GLY A 132 -20.38 3.57 -5.27
N LYS A 133 -20.03 2.42 -5.85
CA LYS A 133 -20.62 1.12 -5.52
C LYS A 133 -19.68 -0.05 -5.82
N ILE A 134 -19.96 -1.19 -5.21
CA ILE A 134 -19.38 -2.48 -5.53
C ILE A 134 -20.54 -3.44 -5.85
N GLU A 135 -20.48 -4.04 -7.03
CA GLU A 135 -21.45 -5.06 -7.47
C GLU A 135 -20.83 -6.45 -7.34
N TYR A 136 -21.53 -7.37 -6.67
CA TYR A 136 -21.10 -8.77 -6.63
C TYR A 136 -22.33 -9.69 -6.58
N GLU A 137 -22.33 -10.72 -7.40
CA GLU A 137 -23.49 -11.59 -7.61
C GLU A 137 -24.75 -10.76 -7.93
N ASP A 138 -25.80 -10.87 -7.12
CA ASP A 138 -27.04 -10.10 -7.26
C ASP A 138 -27.13 -8.94 -6.25
N GLU A 139 -26.04 -8.60 -5.58
CA GLU A 139 -26.00 -7.55 -4.55
C GLU A 139 -25.21 -6.32 -5.02
N VAL A 140 -25.63 -5.17 -4.52
CA VAL A 140 -24.97 -3.87 -4.72
C VAL A 140 -24.69 -3.25 -3.37
N VAL A 141 -23.43 -2.99 -3.09
CA VAL A 141 -23.01 -2.26 -1.89
C VAL A 141 -22.67 -0.82 -2.30
N GLU A 142 -23.41 0.13 -1.73
CA GLU A 142 -23.15 1.56 -1.91
C GLU A 142 -21.87 1.96 -1.15
N VAL A 143 -20.95 2.62 -1.83
CA VAL A 143 -19.69 3.14 -1.30
C VAL A 143 -19.68 4.65 -1.49
N GLU A 144 -20.16 5.38 -0.49
CA GLU A 144 -20.32 6.84 -0.58
C GLU A 144 -18.97 7.53 -0.83
N ALA A 145 -17.93 7.14 -0.12
CA ALA A 145 -16.58 7.63 -0.30
C ALA A 145 -15.54 6.58 0.13
N VAL A 146 -14.36 6.61 -0.48
CA VAL A 146 -13.22 5.78 -0.07
C VAL A 146 -12.19 6.68 0.62
N LYS A 147 -12.01 6.51 1.93
CA LYS A 147 -10.98 7.24 2.70
C LYS A 147 -9.60 6.76 2.36
N ALA A 148 -9.38 5.44 2.45
CA ALA A 148 -8.05 4.88 2.34
C ALA A 148 -8.03 3.45 1.81
N ILE A 149 -6.89 3.11 1.18
CA ILE A 149 -6.44 1.72 1.01
C ILE A 149 -5.20 1.50 1.87
N ILE A 150 -5.18 0.39 2.59
CA ILE A 150 -4.09 -0.04 3.46
C ILE A 150 -3.48 -1.31 2.88
N PHE A 151 -2.18 -1.31 2.63
CA PHE A 151 -1.39 -2.48 2.25
C PHE A 151 -0.66 -2.97 3.51
N ASP A 152 -1.22 -3.96 4.18
CA ASP A 152 -0.64 -4.53 5.40
C ASP A 152 0.25 -5.71 5.04
N GLY A 153 1.57 -5.54 5.27
CA GLY A 153 2.59 -6.52 4.90
C GLY A 153 3.25 -6.26 3.54
N LEU A 154 3.82 -5.07 3.32
CA LEU A 154 4.55 -4.76 2.09
C LEU A 154 5.83 -5.59 1.93
N ASP A 155 6.42 -6.06 3.02
CA ASP A 155 7.49 -7.06 3.08
C ASP A 155 7.00 -8.43 2.56
N SER A 156 5.82 -8.88 2.95
CA SER A 156 5.21 -10.12 2.44
C SER A 156 4.88 -10.01 0.95
N TRP A 157 4.47 -8.84 0.46
CA TRP A 157 4.39 -8.58 -0.98
C TRP A 157 5.75 -8.69 -1.67
N LEU A 158 6.81 -8.13 -1.06
CA LEU A 158 8.18 -8.25 -1.57
C LEU A 158 8.60 -9.71 -1.68
N ASP A 159 8.30 -10.53 -0.68
CA ASP A 159 8.58 -11.96 -0.69
C ASP A 159 7.75 -12.71 -1.74
N THR A 160 6.49 -12.37 -1.94
CA THR A 160 5.66 -12.91 -3.03
C THR A 160 6.35 -12.66 -4.38
N THR A 161 6.84 -11.46 -4.63
CA THR A 161 7.54 -11.15 -5.90
C THR A 161 8.89 -11.85 -6.01
N ASN A 162 9.60 -12.07 -4.89
CA ASN A 162 10.82 -12.90 -4.85
C ASN A 162 10.52 -14.34 -5.27
N MET A 163 9.46 -14.94 -4.72
CA MET A 163 9.07 -16.33 -5.02
C MET A 163 8.64 -16.49 -6.47
N ILE A 164 7.85 -15.58 -7.03
CA ILE A 164 7.49 -15.60 -8.45
C ILE A 164 8.75 -15.57 -9.33
N ALA A 165 9.71 -14.68 -9.03
CA ALA A 165 10.94 -14.58 -9.81
C ALA A 165 11.79 -15.85 -9.73
N ARG A 166 11.86 -16.50 -8.56
CA ARG A 166 12.58 -17.77 -8.36
C ARG A 166 11.89 -18.93 -9.05
N LEU A 167 10.57 -19.05 -8.94
CA LEU A 167 9.77 -20.09 -9.59
C LEU A 167 9.88 -20.00 -11.12
N ASN A 168 9.87 -18.81 -11.68
CA ASN A 168 10.09 -18.60 -13.11
C ASN A 168 11.49 -19.01 -13.57
N HIS A 169 12.49 -18.98 -12.69
CA HIS A 169 13.85 -19.46 -13.00
C HIS A 169 13.93 -20.98 -13.05
N ILE A 170 13.26 -21.67 -12.12
CA ILE A 170 13.26 -23.13 -12.05
C ILE A 170 12.13 -23.76 -12.88
N LYS A 171 11.65 -23.08 -13.91
CA LYS A 171 10.53 -23.50 -14.75
C LYS A 171 10.69 -24.97 -15.18
N GLY A 172 9.78 -25.83 -14.70
CA GLY A 172 9.86 -27.29 -14.85
C GLY A 172 10.69 -28.01 -13.78
N GLY A 173 11.27 -27.30 -12.80
CA GLY A 173 11.90 -27.87 -11.60
C GLY A 173 10.90 -28.04 -10.45
N ASP A 174 11.37 -28.60 -9.33
CA ASP A 174 10.58 -28.72 -8.10
C ASP A 174 10.37 -27.36 -7.42
N PRO A 175 9.12 -26.88 -7.28
CA PRO A 175 8.82 -25.59 -6.61
C PRO A 175 9.38 -25.50 -5.18
N ARG A 176 9.50 -26.63 -4.46
CA ARG A 176 10.08 -26.69 -3.11
C ARG A 176 11.57 -26.35 -3.07
N GLN A 177 12.22 -26.26 -4.23
CA GLN A 177 13.62 -25.82 -4.34
C GLN A 177 13.73 -24.31 -4.56
N ALA A 178 12.64 -23.58 -4.74
CA ALA A 178 12.66 -22.15 -5.05
C ALA A 178 13.42 -21.32 -4.01
N ASP A 179 13.30 -21.66 -2.72
CA ASP A 179 14.01 -20.97 -1.63
C ASP A 179 15.52 -21.08 -1.73
N LYS A 180 16.02 -22.15 -2.34
CA LYS A 180 17.45 -22.40 -2.52
C LYS A 180 18.02 -21.74 -3.77
N VAL A 181 17.18 -21.18 -4.63
CA VAL A 181 17.61 -20.55 -5.87
C VAL A 181 18.32 -19.23 -5.59
N LYS A 182 19.59 -19.14 -5.98
CA LYS A 182 20.32 -17.89 -5.94
C LYS A 182 19.92 -17.02 -7.11
N MET A 183 19.28 -15.89 -6.82
CA MET A 183 18.83 -14.96 -7.85
C MET A 183 20.01 -14.28 -8.57
N VAL A 184 19.93 -14.23 -9.90
CA VAL A 184 20.85 -13.51 -10.78
C VAL A 184 20.30 -12.13 -11.14
N PRO A 185 21.11 -11.19 -11.68
CA PRO A 185 20.68 -9.81 -11.95
C PRO A 185 19.37 -9.67 -12.73
N THR A 186 19.15 -10.50 -13.75
CA THR A 186 17.93 -10.47 -14.56
C THR A 186 16.65 -10.80 -13.75
N GLN A 187 16.77 -11.69 -12.77
CA GLN A 187 15.67 -12.06 -11.87
C GLN A 187 15.39 -10.93 -10.88
N TRP A 188 16.42 -10.27 -10.38
CA TRP A 188 16.27 -9.07 -9.55
C TRP A 188 15.53 -7.96 -10.29
N TYR A 189 15.80 -7.75 -11.59
CA TYR A 189 15.05 -6.80 -12.42
C TYR A 189 13.59 -7.20 -12.55
N ALA A 190 13.29 -8.46 -12.84
CA ALA A 190 11.92 -8.97 -12.97
C ALA A 190 11.14 -8.80 -11.66
N ARG A 191 11.74 -9.20 -10.52
CA ARG A 191 11.18 -9.02 -9.20
C ARG A 191 10.87 -7.56 -8.90
N ASN A 192 11.83 -6.66 -9.13
CA ASN A 192 11.66 -5.23 -8.89
C ASN A 192 10.54 -4.65 -9.78
N ALA A 193 10.42 -5.11 -11.03
CA ALA A 193 9.37 -4.68 -11.93
C ALA A 193 7.98 -5.11 -11.42
N MET A 194 7.82 -6.34 -10.92
CA MET A 194 6.57 -6.83 -10.35
C MET A 194 6.19 -6.04 -9.09
N TYR A 195 7.12 -5.84 -8.17
CA TYR A 195 6.90 -5.04 -6.97
C TYR A 195 6.45 -3.62 -7.32
N LYS A 196 7.16 -2.97 -8.25
CA LYS A 196 6.86 -1.60 -8.68
C LYS A 196 5.50 -1.47 -9.37
N ARG A 197 5.04 -2.50 -10.09
CA ARG A 197 3.71 -2.48 -10.75
C ARG A 197 2.58 -2.39 -9.73
N LEU A 198 2.61 -3.18 -8.66
CA LEU A 198 1.62 -3.08 -7.58
C LEU A 198 1.62 -1.67 -6.99
N PHE A 199 2.80 -1.18 -6.63
CA PHE A 199 2.97 0.13 -6.03
C PHE A 199 2.48 1.26 -6.95
N GLN A 200 2.79 1.18 -8.25
CA GLN A 200 2.33 2.15 -9.24
C GLN A 200 0.81 2.11 -9.43
N ALA A 201 0.20 0.92 -9.42
CA ALA A 201 -1.25 0.79 -9.48
C ALA A 201 -1.91 1.44 -8.25
N ALA A 202 -1.39 1.19 -7.06
CA ALA A 202 -1.87 1.82 -5.83
C ALA A 202 -1.80 3.35 -5.88
N LEU A 203 -0.73 3.92 -6.46
CA LEU A 203 -0.58 5.37 -6.58
C LEU A 203 -1.63 6.04 -7.47
N GLN A 204 -2.31 5.29 -8.35
CA GLN A 204 -3.36 5.84 -9.22
C GLN A 204 -4.71 6.00 -8.49
N LEU A 205 -4.92 5.31 -7.37
CA LEU A 205 -6.16 5.38 -6.62
C LEU A 205 -6.36 6.77 -6.01
N LYS A 206 -7.55 7.31 -6.12
CA LYS A 206 -7.92 8.64 -5.58
C LYS A 206 -8.41 8.54 -4.13
N CYS A 207 -7.55 8.07 -3.24
CA CYS A 207 -7.77 7.97 -1.79
C CYS A 207 -6.42 8.01 -1.06
N HIS A 208 -6.41 8.06 0.27
CA HIS A 208 -5.19 7.90 1.04
C HIS A 208 -4.62 6.48 0.87
N LYS A 209 -3.29 6.33 0.89
CA LYS A 209 -2.59 5.05 0.75
C LYS A 209 -1.62 4.88 1.90
N PHE A 210 -1.78 3.78 2.62
CA PHE A 210 -0.88 3.39 3.69
C PHE A 210 -0.16 2.10 3.31
N PHE A 211 1.16 2.10 3.41
CA PHE A 211 2.03 0.97 3.10
C PHE A 211 2.73 0.53 4.37
N ILE A 212 2.25 -0.54 4.98
CA ILE A 212 2.77 -1.07 6.24
C ILE A 212 3.85 -2.11 5.96
N THR A 213 4.92 -2.08 6.73
CA THR A 213 6.01 -3.06 6.68
C THR A 213 6.65 -3.26 8.04
N HIS A 214 7.31 -4.40 8.22
CA HIS A 214 8.15 -4.65 9.37
C HIS A 214 9.53 -3.99 9.25
N MET A 215 10.22 -3.90 10.37
CA MET A 215 11.63 -3.53 10.41
C MET A 215 12.49 -4.79 10.27
N LYS A 216 13.59 -4.68 9.53
CA LYS A 216 14.61 -5.72 9.48
C LYS A 216 15.95 -5.22 9.96
N GLU A 217 16.72 -6.11 10.50
CA GLU A 217 18.08 -5.85 10.95
C GLU A 217 19.02 -5.55 9.79
N VAL A 218 19.95 -4.64 10.02
CA VAL A 218 21.07 -4.35 9.13
C VAL A 218 22.34 -4.88 9.78
N HIS A 219 23.01 -5.79 9.10
CA HIS A 219 24.24 -6.41 9.59
C HIS A 219 25.46 -5.82 8.90
N ASP A 220 26.54 -5.62 9.66
CA ASP A 220 27.91 -5.43 9.17
C ASP A 220 28.74 -6.62 9.69
N GLY A 221 28.99 -7.58 8.80
CA GLY A 221 29.52 -8.89 9.20
C GLY A 221 28.53 -9.65 10.09
N PHE A 222 28.90 -9.91 11.33
CA PHE A 222 28.06 -10.58 12.34
C PHE A 222 27.38 -9.61 13.33
N GLU A 223 27.68 -8.32 13.23
CA GLU A 223 27.13 -7.32 14.14
C GLU A 223 25.87 -6.67 13.56
N ILE A 224 24.86 -6.45 14.42
CA ILE A 224 23.67 -5.66 14.07
C ILE A 224 24.03 -4.19 14.23
N VAL A 225 24.09 -3.47 13.10
CA VAL A 225 24.44 -2.03 13.09
C VAL A 225 23.22 -1.11 13.03
N GLY A 226 22.00 -1.68 12.96
CA GLY A 226 20.77 -0.91 12.95
C GLY A 226 19.59 -1.69 12.40
N THR A 227 18.49 -0.97 12.15
CA THR A 227 17.28 -1.50 11.54
C THR A 227 16.84 -0.60 10.38
N LYS A 228 16.08 -1.16 9.44
CA LYS A 228 15.47 -0.44 8.33
C LYS A 228 14.14 -1.08 7.95
N PRO A 229 13.23 -0.35 7.28
CA PRO A 229 12.01 -0.93 6.73
C PRO A 229 12.30 -2.06 5.74
N ASP A 230 11.53 -3.13 5.82
CA ASP A 230 11.66 -4.29 4.94
C ASP A 230 10.82 -4.14 3.67
N TRP A 231 11.19 -3.23 2.83
CA TRP A 231 10.62 -3.02 1.50
C TRP A 231 11.70 -2.83 0.43
N GLU A 232 11.31 -2.72 -0.83
CA GLU A 232 12.22 -2.46 -1.93
C GLU A 232 12.84 -1.05 -1.78
N LYS A 233 14.14 -0.91 -2.06
CA LYS A 233 14.94 0.31 -1.81
C LYS A 233 14.34 1.60 -2.37
N SER A 234 13.65 1.54 -3.52
CA SER A 234 13.06 2.73 -4.14
C SER A 234 11.73 3.15 -3.52
N THR A 235 11.15 2.36 -2.60
CA THR A 235 9.84 2.64 -1.99
C THR A 235 9.85 3.97 -1.25
N THR A 236 10.82 4.19 -0.37
CA THR A 236 10.92 5.43 0.43
C THR A 236 10.97 6.69 -0.43
N ALA A 237 11.60 6.64 -1.62
CA ALA A 237 11.67 7.80 -2.53
C ALA A 237 10.29 8.17 -3.09
N LYS A 238 9.39 7.19 -3.26
CA LYS A 238 8.04 7.38 -3.82
C LYS A 238 7.01 7.81 -2.78
N LEU A 239 7.25 7.54 -1.50
CA LEU A 239 6.38 7.97 -0.43
C LEU A 239 6.40 9.50 -0.28
N TYR A 240 5.26 10.08 0.07
CA TYR A 240 5.16 11.50 0.42
C TYR A 240 5.39 11.68 1.92
N GLN A 241 4.87 10.76 2.72
CA GLN A 241 5.08 10.70 4.16
C GLN A 241 5.67 9.34 4.55
N TYR A 242 6.40 9.33 5.65
CA TYR A 242 6.88 8.10 6.27
C TYR A 242 6.90 8.26 7.78
N ILE A 243 6.24 7.36 8.49
CA ILE A 243 6.23 7.26 9.94
C ILE A 243 6.84 5.95 10.41
N GLU A 244 7.58 6.02 11.50
CA GLU A 244 8.14 4.87 12.19
C GLU A 244 7.43 4.71 13.53
N MET A 245 6.79 3.56 13.69
CA MET A 245 6.11 3.19 14.92
C MET A 245 7.10 2.57 15.90
N SER A 246 6.92 2.88 17.16
CA SER A 246 7.73 2.34 18.24
C SER A 246 6.92 2.16 19.51
N ARG A 247 7.36 1.28 20.40
CA ARG A 247 6.76 1.07 21.70
C ARG A 247 7.74 1.32 22.83
N GLU A 248 7.21 1.77 23.95
CA GLU A 248 7.91 1.90 25.22
C GLU A 248 7.16 1.09 26.29
N GLU A 249 7.86 0.20 26.94
CA GLU A 249 7.31 -0.63 28.01
C GLU A 249 8.01 -0.30 29.32
N ARG A 250 7.22 0.02 30.36
CA ARG A 250 7.71 0.28 31.72
C ARG A 250 6.82 -0.41 32.74
N GLY A 251 7.25 -1.57 33.23
CA GLY A 251 6.45 -2.37 34.15
C GLY A 251 5.13 -2.84 33.52
N LYS A 252 3.99 -2.28 34.01
CA LYS A 252 2.65 -2.56 33.46
C LYS A 252 2.15 -1.49 32.50
N SER A 253 2.98 -0.51 32.16
CA SER A 253 2.63 0.56 31.21
C SER A 253 3.23 0.23 29.86
N LEU A 254 2.39 0.34 28.80
CA LEU A 254 2.78 0.24 27.40
C LEU A 254 2.34 1.52 26.70
N LYS A 255 3.27 2.15 25.96
CA LYS A 255 2.97 3.34 25.13
C LYS A 255 3.43 3.10 23.70
N LEU A 256 2.56 3.40 22.72
CA LEU A 256 2.86 3.33 21.31
C LEU A 256 3.04 4.75 20.75
N TYR A 257 4.07 4.93 19.94
CA TYR A 257 4.41 6.21 19.36
C TYR A 257 4.56 6.12 17.84
N ALA A 258 4.21 7.21 17.16
CA ALA A 258 4.51 7.45 15.76
C ALA A 258 5.54 8.58 15.64
N THR A 259 6.67 8.34 14.97
CA THR A 259 7.68 9.36 14.69
C THR A 259 7.68 9.65 13.18
N VAL A 260 7.49 10.92 12.79
CA VAL A 260 7.49 11.34 11.39
C VAL A 260 8.93 11.41 10.88
N LYS A 261 9.31 10.49 10.00
CA LYS A 261 10.65 10.43 9.40
C LYS A 261 10.73 11.16 8.05
N LYS A 262 9.59 11.38 7.41
CA LYS A 262 9.48 12.10 6.14
C LYS A 262 8.11 12.73 6.03
N SER A 263 8.06 13.98 5.60
CA SER A 263 6.86 14.64 5.11
C SER A 263 7.23 15.58 3.96
N LYS A 264 6.56 15.41 2.82
CA LYS A 264 6.66 16.32 1.68
C LYS A 264 5.54 17.36 1.67
N THR A 265 4.50 17.12 2.45
CA THR A 265 3.29 17.94 2.51
C THR A 265 3.31 18.92 3.67
N ASN A 266 3.95 18.56 4.79
CA ASN A 266 4.03 19.40 5.97
C ASN A 266 5.39 19.22 6.67
N ALA A 267 6.30 20.16 6.42
CA ALA A 267 7.66 20.11 6.98
C ALA A 267 7.67 20.28 8.53
N GLU A 268 6.64 20.88 9.11
CA GLU A 268 6.55 21.08 10.57
C GLU A 268 6.40 19.76 11.34
N ASN A 269 5.83 18.74 10.68
CA ASN A 269 5.69 17.42 11.28
C ASN A 269 7.01 16.63 11.33
N LEU A 270 8.02 17.00 10.53
CA LEU A 270 9.26 16.25 10.43
C LEU A 270 9.99 16.14 11.76
N GLY A 271 10.27 14.92 12.19
CA GLY A 271 10.93 14.61 13.46
C GLY A 271 10.01 14.61 14.69
N GLN A 272 8.75 14.99 14.55
CA GLN A 272 7.81 14.95 15.67
C GLN A 272 7.47 13.51 16.05
N LYS A 273 7.28 13.28 17.36
CA LYS A 273 6.89 12.00 17.96
C LYS A 273 5.53 12.17 18.64
N PHE A 274 4.55 11.41 18.20
CA PHE A 274 3.18 11.46 18.69
C PHE A 274 2.86 10.21 19.51
N LEU A 275 2.20 10.37 20.66
CA LEU A 275 1.62 9.26 21.43
C LEU A 275 0.34 8.80 20.74
N ILE A 276 0.31 7.53 20.32
CA ILE A 276 -0.81 6.94 19.60
C ILE A 276 -1.74 6.19 20.54
N MET A 277 -1.17 5.43 21.46
CA MET A 277 -1.93 4.62 22.41
C MET A 277 -1.14 4.47 23.70
N GLU A 278 -1.85 4.42 24.80
CA GLU A 278 -1.28 4.02 26.08
C GLU A 278 -2.15 2.96 26.77
N ASN A 279 -1.50 2.05 27.45
CA ASN A 279 -2.12 1.08 28.34
C ASN A 279 -1.47 1.22 29.71
N GLU A 280 -2.24 1.69 30.68
CA GLU A 280 -1.80 1.84 32.07
C GLU A 280 -2.58 0.91 32.99
N GLY A 281 -1.92 -0.16 33.43
CA GLY A 281 -2.54 -1.11 34.35
C GLY A 281 -3.76 -1.85 33.79
N GLY A 282 -3.85 -2.04 32.47
CA GLY A 282 -4.98 -2.67 31.77
C GLY A 282 -6.02 -1.70 31.24
N LYS A 283 -5.91 -0.39 31.52
CA LYS A 283 -6.74 0.65 30.91
C LYS A 283 -6.07 1.12 29.63
N VAL A 284 -6.67 0.81 28.49
CA VAL A 284 -6.21 1.26 27.17
C VAL A 284 -6.88 2.59 26.82
N THR A 285 -6.05 3.56 26.42
CA THR A 285 -6.50 4.85 25.87
C THR A 285 -5.88 4.99 24.47
N TRP A 286 -6.74 5.16 23.47
CA TRP A 286 -6.33 5.37 22.08
C TRP A 286 -6.44 6.86 21.74
N HIS A 287 -5.33 7.46 21.31
CA HIS A 287 -5.27 8.87 20.93
C HIS A 287 -5.33 9.05 19.41
N GLY A 288 -4.84 8.05 18.66
CA GLY A 288 -4.70 8.12 17.22
C GLY A 288 -3.65 9.12 16.75
N LEU A 289 -3.68 9.44 15.46
CA LEU A 289 -2.83 10.46 14.85
C LEU A 289 -3.71 11.45 14.06
N PRO A 290 -4.07 12.60 14.63
CA PRO A 290 -4.96 13.57 13.99
C PRO A 290 -4.52 13.95 12.57
N GLN A 291 -3.22 14.08 12.31
CA GLN A 291 -2.67 14.43 11.02
C GLN A 291 -2.94 13.37 9.92
N ILE A 292 -3.21 12.11 10.29
CA ILE A 292 -3.66 11.09 9.34
C ILE A 292 -5.15 11.30 9.03
N LYS A 293 -5.96 11.63 10.05
CA LYS A 293 -7.41 11.81 9.91
C LYS A 293 -7.75 13.00 9.02
N ASP A 294 -7.05 14.11 9.19
CA ASP A 294 -7.25 15.34 8.44
C ASP A 294 -6.37 15.46 7.17
N GLY A 295 -5.48 14.47 6.93
CA GLY A 295 -4.62 14.46 5.75
C GLY A 295 -3.46 15.45 5.76
N THR A 296 -3.08 15.98 6.93
CA THR A 296 -2.06 17.03 7.09
C THR A 296 -0.69 16.50 7.51
N LEU A 297 -0.48 15.19 7.49
CA LEU A 297 0.76 14.52 7.92
C LEU A 297 2.01 14.97 7.15
#